data_6fde99fe21a477166d2d8584778b9365
#
_entry.id   6fde99fe21a477166d2d8584778b9365
#
_cell.length_a   1.000
_cell.length_b   1.000
_cell.length_c   1.000
_cell.angle_alpha   90.00
_cell.angle_beta   90.00
_cell.angle_gamma   90.00
#
_symmetry.space_group_name_H-M   'P 1'
#
loop_
_entity.id
_entity.type
_entity.pdbx_description
1 polymer ?
#
loop_
_entity_poly.entity_id
_entity_poly.type
_entity_poly.pdbx_seq_one_letter_code
_entity_poly.pdbx_strand_id
1 'polypeptide(L)'
;NNYKSFSLILIFLSLPSFFFGFYLDENSAGGGAYLGDWIFLWPNLQLFINNDLHTAINNENLLTNRTPLLYILHAALNPFVENEIEYRRSVFLISFIAPIVFYFCLKKKFKSEDNLLLVLITSTIFLSPYFRTSAFWGLEENYAFICLLFTFLFLNYFLENKNEYNFK
;
A
#
# COMPACT_ATOMS: atom_id res chain seq x y z
N ASN A 1 -14.44 -31.12 -2.21
CA ASN A 1 -13.77 -30.46 -1.04
C ASN A 1 -12.29 -30.11 -1.28
N ASN A 2 -11.65 -30.64 -2.31
CA ASN A 2 -10.21 -30.41 -2.56
C ASN A 2 -9.88 -28.94 -2.86
N TYR A 3 -10.78 -28.19 -3.56
CA TYR A 3 -10.53 -26.79 -3.87
C TYR A 3 -10.46 -25.91 -2.63
N LYS A 4 -11.25 -26.19 -1.59
CA LYS A 4 -11.22 -25.42 -0.33
C LYS A 4 -9.90 -25.59 0.40
N SER A 5 -9.40 -26.81 0.47
CA SER A 5 -8.10 -27.09 1.09
C SER A 5 -6.96 -26.43 0.31
N PHE A 6 -7.00 -26.48 -1.02
CA PHE A 6 -6.01 -25.84 -1.87
C PHE A 6 -6.04 -24.30 -1.72
N SER A 7 -7.23 -23.70 -1.69
CA SER A 7 -7.39 -22.26 -1.47
C SER A 7 -6.82 -21.81 -0.12
N LEU A 8 -7.08 -22.59 0.94
CA LEU A 8 -6.52 -22.28 2.27
C LEU A 8 -5.00 -22.37 2.29
N ILE A 9 -4.40 -23.35 1.61
CA ILE A 9 -2.95 -23.46 1.48
C ILE A 9 -2.38 -22.24 0.77
N LEU A 10 -2.97 -21.80 -0.35
CA LEU A 10 -2.50 -20.63 -1.08
C LEU A 10 -2.61 -19.34 -0.27
N ILE A 11 -3.72 -19.14 0.45
CA ILE A 11 -3.90 -18.00 1.36
C ILE A 11 -2.83 -18.04 2.45
N PHE A 12 -2.61 -19.21 3.05
CA PHE A 12 -1.61 -19.38 4.10
C PHE A 12 -0.18 -19.12 3.60
N LEU A 13 0.16 -19.49 2.37
CA LEU A 13 1.49 -19.26 1.80
C LEU A 13 1.71 -17.81 1.37
N SER A 14 0.65 -17.09 0.99
CA SER A 14 0.77 -15.70 0.53
C SER A 14 1.21 -14.75 1.66
N LEU A 15 0.66 -14.90 2.86
CA LEU A 15 1.03 -14.06 4.01
C LEU A 15 2.50 -14.19 4.43
N PRO A 16 3.05 -15.40 4.68
CA PRO A 16 4.46 -15.53 4.96
C PRO A 16 5.37 -14.96 3.87
N SER A 17 4.99 -15.11 2.59
CA SER A 17 5.71 -14.50 1.47
C SER A 17 5.89 -12.99 1.64
N PHE A 18 4.83 -12.29 2.09
CA PHE A 18 4.89 -10.86 2.34
C PHE A 18 5.86 -10.50 3.48
N PHE A 19 5.80 -11.22 4.60
CA PHE A 19 6.68 -10.99 5.75
C PHE A 19 8.14 -11.35 5.45
N PHE A 20 8.39 -12.48 4.79
CA PHE A 20 9.76 -12.88 4.43
C PHE A 20 10.45 -11.84 3.55
N GLY A 21 9.74 -11.24 2.62
CA GLY A 21 10.28 -10.18 1.80
C GLY A 21 10.81 -9.01 2.63
N PHE A 22 10.09 -8.59 3.66
CA PHE A 22 10.52 -7.53 4.58
C PHE A 22 11.82 -7.90 5.31
N TYR A 23 11.89 -9.10 5.89
CA TYR A 23 13.06 -9.54 6.66
C TYR A 23 14.28 -9.84 5.79
N LEU A 24 14.09 -10.10 4.51
CA LEU A 24 15.16 -10.39 3.57
C LEU A 24 15.55 -9.15 2.73
N ASP A 25 15.01 -7.99 3.04
CA ASP A 25 15.19 -6.75 2.26
C ASP A 25 14.96 -6.98 0.77
N GLU A 26 13.86 -7.70 0.44
CA GLU A 26 13.50 -8.01 -0.94
C GLU A 26 13.49 -6.74 -1.79
N ASN A 27 14.14 -6.81 -2.94
CA ASN A 27 14.20 -5.72 -3.88
C ASN A 27 13.64 -6.17 -5.23
N SER A 28 12.89 -5.30 -5.90
CA SER A 28 12.34 -5.61 -7.21
C SER A 28 13.45 -5.74 -8.26
N ALA A 29 13.10 -6.36 -9.39
CA ALA A 29 14.05 -6.56 -10.49
C ALA A 29 14.85 -5.30 -10.83
N GLY A 30 16.18 -5.45 -10.95
CA GLY A 30 17.10 -4.35 -11.22
C GLY A 30 17.42 -3.43 -10.04
N GLY A 31 17.00 -3.78 -8.83
CA GLY A 31 17.27 -2.99 -7.64
C GLY A 31 16.46 -1.69 -7.53
N GLY A 32 15.37 -1.57 -8.31
CA GLY A 32 14.61 -0.34 -8.45
C GLY A 32 14.08 0.25 -7.15
N ALA A 33 13.60 -0.59 -6.23
CA ALA A 33 13.05 -0.10 -4.97
C ALA A 33 14.10 0.56 -4.07
N TYR A 34 15.25 -0.06 -3.90
CA TYR A 34 16.32 0.53 -3.09
C TYR A 34 17.08 1.63 -3.85
N LEU A 35 17.69 1.29 -4.98
CA LEU A 35 18.58 2.19 -5.72
C LEU A 35 17.85 3.28 -6.49
N GLY A 36 16.60 3.04 -6.91
CA GLY A 36 15.83 3.98 -7.69
C GLY A 36 14.95 4.91 -6.86
N ASP A 37 14.43 4.43 -5.74
CA ASP A 37 13.40 5.16 -4.98
C ASP A 37 13.80 5.44 -3.54
N TRP A 38 14.22 4.44 -2.77
CA TRP A 38 14.52 4.61 -1.34
C TRP A 38 15.66 5.59 -1.06
N ILE A 39 16.74 5.52 -1.85
CA ILE A 39 17.90 6.41 -1.69
C ILE A 39 17.55 7.91 -1.85
N PHE A 40 16.45 8.21 -2.50
CA PHE A 40 15.93 9.58 -2.64
C PHE A 40 14.80 9.85 -1.64
N LEU A 41 13.94 8.87 -1.39
CA LEU A 41 12.80 9.04 -0.50
C LEU A 41 13.23 9.39 0.92
N TRP A 42 14.14 8.63 1.50
CA TRP A 42 14.54 8.82 2.88
C TRP A 42 15.22 10.18 3.13
N PRO A 43 16.22 10.61 2.36
CA PRO A 43 16.79 11.95 2.52
C PRO A 43 15.77 13.06 2.30
N ASN A 44 14.88 12.93 1.30
CA ASN A 44 13.82 13.91 1.07
C ASN A 44 12.87 14.00 2.28
N LEU A 45 12.45 12.88 2.84
CA LEU A 45 11.60 12.87 4.04
C LEU A 45 12.29 13.58 5.20
N GLN A 46 13.60 13.37 5.40
CA GLN A 46 14.37 14.04 6.45
C GLN A 46 14.43 15.57 6.28
N LEU A 47 14.38 16.08 5.04
CA LEU A 47 14.27 17.52 4.81
C LEU A 47 12.97 18.09 5.39
N PHE A 48 11.83 17.39 5.24
CA PHE A 48 10.54 17.83 5.77
C PHE A 48 10.37 17.62 7.26
N ILE A 49 11.14 16.71 7.87
CA ILE A 49 11.16 16.51 9.32
C ILE A 49 11.98 17.60 10.02
N ASN A 50 13.11 17.96 9.42
CA ASN A 50 14.10 18.84 10.06
C ASN A 50 13.94 20.32 9.72
N ASN A 51 13.06 20.69 8.78
CA ASN A 51 12.85 22.06 8.35
C ASN A 51 11.34 22.39 8.32
N ASP A 52 11.04 23.69 8.34
CA ASP A 52 9.70 24.15 8.02
C ASP A 52 9.34 23.87 6.55
N LEU A 53 8.05 23.84 6.24
CA LEU A 53 7.53 23.47 4.93
C LEU A 53 8.12 24.32 3.79
N HIS A 54 8.24 25.63 4.00
CA HIS A 54 8.75 26.53 2.97
C HIS A 54 10.23 26.26 2.67
N THR A 55 11.03 26.09 3.71
CA THR A 55 12.46 25.76 3.58
C THR A 55 12.67 24.39 2.97
N ALA A 56 11.88 23.39 3.35
CA ALA A 56 11.98 22.03 2.82
C ALA A 56 11.67 21.99 1.32
N ILE A 57 10.59 22.65 0.87
CA ILE A 57 10.16 22.65 -0.55
C ILE A 57 11.17 23.38 -1.45
N ASN A 58 11.80 24.45 -0.94
CA ASN A 58 12.75 25.25 -1.71
C ASN A 58 14.21 24.79 -1.53
N ASN A 59 14.43 23.66 -0.86
CA ASN A 59 15.78 23.15 -0.61
C ASN A 59 16.38 22.58 -1.91
N GLU A 60 17.58 23.01 -2.26
CA GLU A 60 18.29 22.54 -3.46
C GLU A 60 18.62 21.05 -3.43
N ASN A 61 18.64 20.43 -2.23
CA ASN A 61 18.83 19.00 -2.04
C ASN A 61 17.53 18.18 -2.16
N LEU A 62 16.38 18.82 -2.39
CA LEU A 62 15.12 18.11 -2.63
C LEU A 62 15.14 17.49 -4.03
N LEU A 63 15.59 16.24 -4.11
CA LEU A 63 15.74 15.48 -5.34
C LEU A 63 14.47 14.68 -5.64
N THR A 64 13.41 15.35 -6.07
CA THR A 64 12.16 14.70 -6.46
C THR A 64 11.52 15.36 -7.65
N ASN A 65 10.98 14.57 -8.56
CA ASN A 65 10.08 14.99 -9.64
C ASN A 65 8.61 14.71 -9.32
N ARG A 66 8.31 14.24 -8.10
CA ARG A 66 6.99 13.91 -7.60
C ARG A 66 6.49 15.01 -6.66
N THR A 67 5.18 15.02 -6.41
CA THR A 67 4.62 15.97 -5.43
C THR A 67 5.12 15.65 -4.02
N PRO A 68 5.46 16.66 -3.21
CA PRO A 68 5.99 16.43 -1.87
C PRO A 68 4.94 15.99 -0.84
N LEU A 69 3.70 15.72 -1.27
CA LEU A 69 2.57 15.44 -0.39
C LEU A 69 2.86 14.28 0.58
N LEU A 70 3.51 13.21 0.10
CA LEU A 70 3.83 12.07 0.97
C LEU A 70 4.80 12.46 2.08
N TYR A 71 5.84 13.22 1.77
CA TYR A 71 6.81 13.69 2.76
C TYR A 71 6.14 14.58 3.81
N ILE A 72 5.27 15.49 3.37
CA ILE A 72 4.50 16.37 4.26
C ILE A 72 3.60 15.54 5.19
N LEU A 73 2.86 14.58 4.65
CA LEU A 73 1.97 13.73 5.44
C LEU A 73 2.75 12.88 6.46
N HIS A 74 3.86 12.29 6.07
CA HIS A 74 4.67 11.50 6.98
C HIS A 74 5.34 12.38 8.04
N ALA A 75 5.93 13.50 7.67
CA ALA A 75 6.55 14.43 8.64
C ALA A 75 5.53 14.95 9.66
N ALA A 76 4.28 15.18 9.25
CA ALA A 76 3.24 15.72 10.12
C ALA A 76 2.50 14.67 10.96
N LEU A 77 2.31 13.45 10.45
CA LEU A 77 1.36 12.47 11.02
C LEU A 77 1.99 11.14 11.43
N ASN A 78 3.16 10.79 10.93
CA ASN A 78 3.78 9.52 11.25
C ASN A 78 4.79 9.67 12.40
N PRO A 79 4.51 9.13 13.58
CA PRO A 79 5.40 9.27 14.73
C PRO A 79 6.70 8.43 14.62
N PHE A 80 6.83 7.62 13.58
CA PHE A 80 7.93 6.67 13.39
C PHE A 80 8.97 7.16 12.35
N VAL A 81 8.96 8.44 12.00
CA VAL A 81 9.84 9.01 10.95
C VAL A 81 11.26 9.33 11.39
N GLU A 82 11.55 9.27 12.68
CA GLU A 82 12.89 9.54 13.21
C GLU A 82 13.88 8.41 12.89
N ASN A 83 13.39 7.19 12.75
CA ASN A 83 14.19 6.00 12.51
C ASN A 83 13.78 5.31 11.21
N GLU A 84 14.75 5.01 10.36
CA GLU A 84 14.53 4.37 9.05
C GLU A 84 13.75 3.06 9.16
N ILE A 85 14.14 2.18 10.07
CA ILE A 85 13.53 0.86 10.22
C ILE A 85 12.08 1.00 10.74
N GLU A 86 11.86 1.89 11.70
CA GLU A 86 10.52 2.13 12.25
C GLU A 86 9.59 2.79 11.22
N TYR A 87 10.12 3.71 10.41
CA TYR A 87 9.38 4.26 9.28
C TYR A 87 8.96 3.15 8.30
N ARG A 88 9.89 2.32 7.84
CA ARG A 88 9.62 1.20 6.94
C ARG A 88 8.60 0.22 7.53
N ARG A 89 8.70 -0.09 8.82
CA ARG A 89 7.70 -0.91 9.54
C ARG A 89 6.31 -0.28 9.55
N SER A 90 6.23 1.03 9.77
CA SER A 90 4.94 1.74 9.77
C SER A 90 4.25 1.65 8.41
N VAL A 91 4.98 1.86 7.32
CA VAL A 91 4.45 1.75 5.95
C VAL A 91 4.09 0.31 5.61
N PHE A 92 4.92 -0.66 6.02
CA PHE A 92 4.64 -2.08 5.87
C PHE A 92 3.30 -2.45 6.53
N LEU A 93 3.06 -1.99 7.75
CA LEU A 93 1.80 -2.25 8.46
C LEU A 93 0.61 -1.55 7.79
N ILE A 94 0.76 -0.28 7.37
CA ILE A 94 -0.28 0.46 6.65
C ILE A 94 -0.64 -0.24 5.34
N SER A 95 0.30 -0.89 4.68
CA SER A 95 0.07 -1.61 3.43
C SER A 95 -0.98 -2.72 3.55
N PHE A 96 -1.24 -3.26 4.75
CA PHE A 96 -2.32 -4.21 4.99
C PHE A 96 -3.73 -3.64 4.75
N ILE A 97 -3.87 -2.32 4.72
CA ILE A 97 -5.14 -1.68 4.37
C ILE A 97 -5.55 -2.03 2.93
N ALA A 98 -4.59 -2.14 2.00
CA ALA A 98 -4.87 -2.45 0.60
C ALA A 98 -5.65 -3.76 0.40
N PRO A 99 -5.19 -4.93 0.86
CA PRO A 99 -5.95 -6.16 0.71
C PRO A 99 -7.29 -6.12 1.45
N ILE A 100 -7.38 -5.46 2.59
CA ILE A 100 -8.65 -5.32 3.33
C ILE A 100 -9.67 -4.54 2.50
N VAL A 101 -9.30 -3.37 1.98
CA VAL A 101 -10.19 -2.55 1.16
C VAL A 101 -10.52 -3.27 -0.16
N PHE A 102 -9.55 -3.95 -0.76
CA PHE A 102 -9.78 -4.74 -1.97
C PHE A 102 -10.80 -5.87 -1.74
N TYR A 103 -10.72 -6.56 -0.61
CA TYR A 103 -11.75 -7.54 -0.24
C TYR A 103 -13.15 -6.91 -0.21
N PHE A 104 -13.32 -5.75 0.40
CA PHE A 104 -14.61 -5.06 0.43
C PHE A 104 -15.08 -4.60 -0.95
N CYS A 105 -14.16 -4.15 -1.82
CA CYS A 105 -14.47 -3.85 -3.21
C CYS A 105 -15.03 -5.07 -3.94
N LEU A 106 -14.37 -6.22 -3.82
CA LEU A 106 -14.79 -7.47 -4.44
C LEU A 106 -16.14 -7.93 -3.87
N LYS A 107 -16.30 -7.92 -2.55
CA LYS A 107 -17.55 -8.32 -1.89
C LYS A 107 -18.72 -7.46 -2.32
N LYS A 108 -18.52 -6.15 -2.46
CA LYS A 108 -19.54 -5.22 -2.92
C LYS A 108 -19.90 -5.46 -4.39
N LYS A 109 -18.90 -5.68 -5.24
CA LYS A 109 -19.10 -5.84 -6.68
C LYS A 109 -19.73 -7.16 -7.05
N PHE A 110 -19.29 -8.25 -6.47
CA PHE A 110 -19.69 -9.60 -6.91
C PHE A 110 -20.88 -10.14 -6.13
N LYS A 111 -21.22 -9.56 -4.98
CA LYS A 111 -22.27 -10.05 -4.08
C LYS A 111 -22.21 -11.59 -3.88
N SER A 112 -21.02 -12.15 -4.09
CA SER A 112 -20.78 -13.58 -4.02
C SER A 112 -20.92 -14.06 -2.58
N GLU A 113 -21.51 -15.23 -2.43
CA GLU A 113 -21.60 -15.89 -1.14
C GLU A 113 -20.31 -16.64 -0.78
N ASP A 114 -19.43 -16.90 -1.74
CA ASP A 114 -18.17 -17.61 -1.48
C ASP A 114 -17.08 -16.62 -1.01
N ASN A 115 -17.12 -16.34 0.29
CA ASN A 115 -16.12 -15.50 0.94
C ASN A 115 -14.70 -16.08 0.82
N LEU A 116 -14.55 -17.41 0.75
CA LEU A 116 -13.24 -18.04 0.62
C LEU A 116 -12.59 -17.69 -0.72
N LEU A 117 -13.38 -17.68 -1.81
CA LEU A 117 -12.88 -17.25 -3.11
C LEU A 117 -12.44 -15.78 -3.09
N LEU A 118 -13.23 -14.90 -2.47
CA LEU A 118 -12.88 -13.48 -2.37
C LEU A 118 -11.61 -13.27 -1.55
N VAL A 119 -11.44 -13.99 -0.45
CA VAL A 119 -10.21 -13.95 0.35
C VAL A 119 -9.03 -14.49 -0.43
N LEU A 120 -9.19 -15.57 -1.19
CA LEU A 120 -8.14 -16.12 -2.06
C LEU A 120 -7.68 -15.08 -3.08
N ILE A 121 -8.60 -14.45 -3.83
CA ILE A 121 -8.28 -13.41 -4.80
C ILE A 121 -7.55 -12.25 -4.11
N THR A 122 -8.04 -11.81 -2.97
CA THR A 122 -7.42 -10.72 -2.21
C THR A 122 -6.00 -11.06 -1.75
N SER A 123 -5.77 -12.29 -1.32
CA SER A 123 -4.47 -12.73 -0.82
C SER A 123 -3.38 -12.74 -1.89
N THR A 124 -3.75 -12.79 -3.18
CA THR A 124 -2.77 -12.74 -4.28
C THR A 124 -1.99 -11.42 -4.33
N ILE A 125 -2.50 -10.34 -3.74
CA ILE A 125 -1.77 -9.07 -3.63
C ILE A 125 -0.43 -9.28 -2.91
N PHE A 126 -0.39 -10.11 -1.88
CA PHE A 126 0.83 -10.40 -1.13
C PHE A 126 1.90 -11.15 -1.94
N LEU A 127 1.53 -11.77 -3.06
CA LEU A 127 2.45 -12.44 -3.97
C LEU A 127 3.06 -11.47 -5.00
N SER A 128 2.50 -10.27 -5.13
CA SER A 128 3.05 -9.26 -6.05
C SER A 128 4.41 -8.75 -5.54
N PRO A 129 5.50 -8.91 -6.29
CA PRO A 129 6.79 -8.39 -5.89
C PRO A 129 6.79 -6.86 -5.79
N TYR A 130 6.06 -6.17 -6.66
CA TYR A 130 5.96 -4.71 -6.62
C TYR A 130 5.25 -4.21 -5.35
N PHE A 131 4.13 -4.84 -4.97
CA PHE A 131 3.43 -4.51 -3.73
C PHE A 131 4.30 -4.77 -2.50
N ARG A 132 4.99 -5.92 -2.46
CA ARG A 132 5.88 -6.26 -1.37
C ARG A 132 7.04 -5.28 -1.24
N THR A 133 7.79 -5.05 -2.34
CA THR A 133 8.95 -4.16 -2.31
C THR A 133 8.58 -2.72 -1.97
N SER A 134 7.44 -2.22 -2.47
CA SER A 134 6.92 -0.92 -2.07
C SER A 134 6.60 -0.85 -0.56
N ALA A 135 6.03 -1.92 0.00
CA ALA A 135 5.76 -1.99 1.44
C ALA A 135 7.05 -2.04 2.27
N PHE A 136 8.06 -2.82 1.84
CA PHE A 136 9.31 -3.01 2.60
C PHE A 136 10.20 -1.78 2.61
N TRP A 137 10.25 -1.07 1.48
CA TRP A 137 11.04 0.14 1.33
C TRP A 137 10.27 1.42 1.67
N GLY A 138 9.02 1.30 2.11
CA GLY A 138 8.23 2.45 2.55
C GLY A 138 7.86 3.41 1.42
N LEU A 139 7.67 2.90 0.20
CA LEU A 139 7.45 3.71 -0.99
C LEU A 139 5.99 4.16 -1.13
N GLU A 140 5.77 5.16 -1.96
CA GLU A 140 4.48 5.84 -2.11
C GLU A 140 3.44 5.07 -2.93
N GLU A 141 3.85 4.07 -3.72
CA GLU A 141 2.96 3.32 -4.61
C GLU A 141 1.84 2.61 -3.84
N ASN A 142 2.13 2.08 -2.66
CA ASN A 142 1.12 1.42 -1.85
C ASN A 142 0.07 2.40 -1.31
N TYR A 143 0.45 3.65 -1.00
CA TYR A 143 -0.51 4.70 -0.62
C TYR A 143 -1.40 5.08 -1.78
N ALA A 144 -0.82 5.26 -2.98
CA ALA A 144 -1.59 5.53 -4.19
C ALA A 144 -2.56 4.38 -4.49
N PHE A 145 -2.12 3.13 -4.33
CA PHE A 145 -2.96 1.96 -4.51
C PHE A 145 -4.10 1.89 -3.48
N ILE A 146 -3.84 2.18 -2.20
CA ILE A 146 -4.86 2.27 -1.15
C ILE A 146 -5.90 3.34 -1.50
N CYS A 147 -5.47 4.54 -1.90
CA CYS A 147 -6.38 5.62 -2.32
C CYS A 147 -7.24 5.22 -3.51
N LEU A 148 -6.65 4.54 -4.50
CA LEU A 148 -7.38 4.01 -5.66
C LEU A 148 -8.45 3.00 -5.23
N LEU A 149 -8.11 2.08 -4.35
CA LEU A 149 -9.06 1.08 -3.84
C LEU A 149 -10.21 1.72 -3.05
N PHE A 150 -9.94 2.72 -2.21
CA PHE A 150 -11.01 3.48 -1.54
C PHE A 150 -11.90 4.20 -2.55
N THR A 151 -11.31 4.80 -3.59
CA THR A 151 -12.07 5.45 -4.66
C THR A 151 -13.03 4.46 -5.32
N PHE A 152 -12.58 3.26 -5.67
CA PHE A 152 -13.43 2.21 -6.22
C PHE A 152 -14.50 1.74 -5.23
N LEU A 153 -14.17 1.60 -3.96
CA LEU A 153 -15.13 1.20 -2.94
C LEU A 153 -16.26 2.22 -2.84
N PHE A 154 -15.94 3.50 -2.70
CA PHE A 154 -16.93 4.58 -2.62
C PHE A 154 -17.74 4.75 -3.90
N LEU A 155 -17.09 4.60 -5.07
CA LEU A 155 -17.79 4.62 -6.35
C LEU A 155 -18.84 3.49 -6.43
N ASN A 156 -18.50 2.28 -6.00
CA ASN A 156 -19.44 1.16 -5.97
C ASN A 156 -20.65 1.46 -5.05
N TYR A 157 -20.42 2.05 -3.88
CA TYR A 157 -21.50 2.49 -3.00
C TYR A 157 -22.38 3.58 -3.63
N PHE A 158 -21.75 4.56 -4.26
CA PHE A 158 -22.49 5.65 -4.93
C PHE A 158 -23.37 5.13 -6.07
N LEU A 159 -22.83 4.25 -6.92
CA LEU A 159 -23.58 3.70 -8.06
C LEU A 159 -24.76 2.81 -7.61
N GLU A 160 -24.61 2.07 -6.53
CA GLU A 160 -25.70 1.25 -6.00
C GLU A 160 -26.83 2.14 -5.45
N ASN A 161 -26.51 3.14 -4.65
CA ASN A 161 -27.50 4.07 -4.11
C ASN A 161 -28.23 4.84 -5.23
N LYS A 162 -27.50 5.26 -6.28
CA LYS A 162 -28.12 5.94 -7.43
C LYS A 162 -29.17 5.08 -8.13
N ASN A 163 -28.93 3.78 -8.26
CA ASN A 163 -29.90 2.86 -8.86
C ASN A 163 -31.18 2.73 -7.99
N GLU A 164 -31.07 2.79 -6.67
CA GLU A 164 -32.24 2.78 -5.79
C GLU A 164 -33.12 4.06 -5.92
N TYR A 165 -32.50 5.21 -6.18
CA TYR A 165 -33.24 6.47 -6.39
C TYR A 165 -33.92 6.58 -7.75
N ASN A 166 -33.42 5.90 -8.79
CA ASN A 166 -33.99 5.94 -10.12
C ASN A 166 -35.20 4.98 -10.30
N PHE A 167 -35.50 4.14 -9.33
CA PHE A 167 -36.66 3.23 -9.31
C PHE A 167 -37.83 3.73 -8.43
N LYS A 168 -37.73 4.93 -7.87
CA LYS A 168 -38.83 5.65 -7.19
C LYS A 168 -39.33 6.82 -8.03
#